data_79e700779a43e5c2c1d3346edad2a0da
#
_entry.id   79e700779a43e5c2c1d3346edad2a0da
#
_cell.length_a   1.000
_cell.length_b   1.000
_cell.length_c   1.000
_cell.angle_alpha   90.00
_cell.angle_beta   90.00
_cell.angle_gamma   90.00
#
_symmetry.space_group_name_H-M   'P 1'
#
loop_
_entity.id
_entity.type
_entity.pdbx_description
1 polymer ?
#
loop_
_entity_poly.entity_id
_entity_poly.type
_entity_poly.pdbx_seq_one_letter_code
_entity_poly.pdbx_strand_id
1 'polypeptide(L)'
;MAPPGRVMGHAGAWAGVGEATAEEKYKILQNAGVTMVDHPEKFGNVMKSLLKQAGKDVSKIQQSAAANQRRGMHTMRQVRPRVVSRAQKINLSQQRDLHLREQKAVDHLSKSLEGFTISEETPQDTDSVYLSISVDRLNRQPCIITSPSSNPRKIHHRLRRFPYSYLEGPDKATVMEAIKHLQLDAAPPAAHAQTAKLISSLASLHRSQEAVSLAVNLSISSSGTLHLSSLQLFYDDAAFKSNNRHPDLHALRDPSQENAVEVEAEKSGIVFVKLNTDDPHASIGTLVNGAGLAMNTIDALALPPHNGTCSNFLDTGGKATSQTVKKSFELILSDPRVKVIFVNIFGGLTDCGMIADGVILAFKEVDMRGIPVVVRLRGTNEEEGQRKIAESGLELEAFDGFEEAARRVVELSGQ
;
A
#
# COMPACT_ATOMS: atom_id res chain seq x y z
N MET A 1 -19.53 3.61 -14.25
CA MET A 1 -20.10 2.32 -13.79
C MET A 1 -19.18 1.19 -14.23
N ALA A 2 -18.97 0.20 -13.37
CA ALA A 2 -18.10 -0.93 -13.70
C ALA A 2 -18.78 -1.83 -14.75
N PRO A 3 -18.08 -2.19 -15.83
CA PRO A 3 -18.58 -3.19 -16.77
C PRO A 3 -18.74 -4.56 -16.10
N PRO A 4 -19.70 -5.41 -16.56
CA PRO A 4 -19.85 -6.76 -16.04
C PRO A 4 -18.55 -7.56 -16.11
N GLY A 5 -18.23 -8.30 -15.05
CA GLY A 5 -17.03 -9.13 -14.97
C GLY A 5 -15.73 -8.43 -14.60
N ARG A 6 -15.74 -7.13 -14.26
CA ARG A 6 -14.55 -6.42 -13.77
C ARG A 6 -14.60 -6.17 -12.27
N VAL A 7 -13.49 -6.50 -11.60
CA VAL A 7 -13.24 -6.11 -10.20
C VAL A 7 -12.75 -4.66 -10.19
N MET A 8 -13.51 -3.79 -9.53
CA MET A 8 -13.17 -2.38 -9.37
C MET A 8 -12.72 -2.12 -7.92
N GLY A 9 -11.43 -2.17 -7.69
CA GLY A 9 -10.78 -1.70 -6.47
C GLY A 9 -10.86 -2.62 -5.24
N HIS A 10 -11.98 -3.28 -4.98
CA HIS A 10 -12.17 -4.22 -3.87
C HIS A 10 -12.78 -5.54 -4.36
N ALA A 11 -12.37 -6.66 -3.75
CA ALA A 11 -12.92 -7.99 -4.04
C ALA A 11 -14.46 -8.07 -3.86
N GLY A 12 -15.06 -7.15 -3.08
CA GLY A 12 -16.51 -7.04 -2.89
C GLY A 12 -17.24 -6.23 -3.99
N ALA A 13 -16.53 -5.59 -4.90
CA ALA A 13 -17.12 -4.80 -5.98
C ALA A 13 -17.24 -5.58 -7.31
N TRP A 14 -17.38 -6.90 -7.22
CA TRP A 14 -17.51 -7.80 -8.35
C TRP A 14 -18.98 -8.24 -8.52
N ALA A 15 -19.51 -8.13 -9.73
CA ALA A 15 -20.78 -8.73 -10.11
C ALA A 15 -20.51 -10.03 -10.88
N GLY A 16 -20.93 -11.17 -10.31
CA GLY A 16 -20.82 -12.47 -10.94
C GLY A 16 -21.72 -12.61 -12.18
N VAL A 17 -21.50 -13.68 -12.95
CA VAL A 17 -22.39 -14.04 -14.06
C VAL A 17 -23.75 -14.39 -13.46
N GLY A 18 -24.81 -13.65 -13.87
CA GLY A 18 -26.16 -13.81 -13.35
C GLY A 18 -26.52 -12.97 -12.12
N GLU A 19 -25.60 -12.17 -11.59
CA GLU A 19 -25.92 -11.16 -10.57
C GLU A 19 -26.36 -9.84 -11.20
N ALA A 20 -27.25 -9.13 -10.51
CA ALA A 20 -27.72 -7.82 -10.93
C ALA A 20 -26.58 -6.84 -11.11
N THR A 21 -26.54 -6.14 -12.22
CA THR A 21 -25.58 -5.08 -12.52
C THR A 21 -25.73 -3.92 -11.53
N ALA A 22 -24.72 -3.04 -11.44
CA ALA A 22 -24.80 -1.84 -10.61
C ALA A 22 -26.01 -0.95 -11.00
N GLU A 23 -26.35 -0.92 -12.28
CA GLU A 23 -27.48 -0.15 -12.79
C GLU A 23 -28.84 -0.77 -12.40
N GLU A 24 -28.93 -2.08 -12.44
CA GLU A 24 -30.11 -2.83 -11.98
C GLU A 24 -30.29 -2.70 -10.45
N LYS A 25 -29.22 -2.84 -9.70
CA LYS A 25 -29.23 -2.61 -8.22
C LYS A 25 -29.64 -1.18 -7.89
N TYR A 26 -29.15 -0.18 -8.64
CA TYR A 26 -29.56 1.21 -8.50
C TYR A 26 -31.07 1.39 -8.69
N LYS A 27 -31.61 0.83 -9.79
CA LYS A 27 -33.05 0.89 -10.09
C LYS A 27 -33.91 0.17 -9.05
N ILE A 28 -33.46 -1.00 -8.59
CA ILE A 28 -34.15 -1.76 -7.53
C ILE A 28 -34.26 -0.94 -6.24
N LEU A 29 -33.17 -0.33 -5.82
CA LEU A 29 -33.14 0.51 -4.60
C LEU A 29 -33.98 1.76 -4.77
N GLN A 30 -33.93 2.42 -5.95
CA GLN A 30 -34.75 3.59 -6.24
C GLN A 30 -36.25 3.26 -6.23
N ASN A 31 -36.65 2.12 -6.81
CA ASN A 31 -38.01 1.62 -6.81
C ASN A 31 -38.50 1.23 -5.40
N ALA A 32 -37.58 0.81 -4.53
CA ALA A 32 -37.85 0.56 -3.12
C ALA A 32 -37.97 1.84 -2.26
N GLY A 33 -37.89 3.03 -2.87
CA GLY A 33 -38.02 4.32 -2.20
C GLY A 33 -36.70 4.85 -1.60
N VAL A 34 -35.57 4.23 -1.89
CA VAL A 34 -34.26 4.72 -1.43
C VAL A 34 -33.86 5.93 -2.27
N THR A 35 -33.51 7.02 -1.62
CA THR A 35 -32.95 8.20 -2.32
C THR A 35 -31.51 7.91 -2.74
N MET A 36 -31.33 7.75 -4.04
CA MET A 36 -30.02 7.41 -4.63
C MET A 36 -29.22 8.65 -5.00
N VAL A 37 -27.92 8.55 -4.86
CA VAL A 37 -26.96 9.57 -5.33
C VAL A 37 -25.90 8.90 -6.21
N ASP A 38 -25.54 9.59 -7.28
CA ASP A 38 -24.59 9.11 -8.30
C ASP A 38 -23.13 9.42 -7.92
N HIS A 39 -22.90 10.31 -6.98
CA HIS A 39 -21.56 10.69 -6.52
C HIS A 39 -21.52 11.02 -5.04
N PRO A 40 -20.50 10.57 -4.28
CA PRO A 40 -20.39 10.81 -2.83
C PRO A 40 -20.46 12.27 -2.41
N GLU A 41 -19.96 13.21 -3.23
CA GLU A 41 -20.02 14.65 -2.95
C GLU A 41 -21.45 15.20 -2.86
N LYS A 42 -22.40 14.57 -3.55
CA LYS A 42 -23.81 14.98 -3.56
C LYS A 42 -24.57 14.52 -2.29
N PHE A 43 -24.02 13.52 -1.57
CA PHE A 43 -24.67 12.92 -0.42
C PHE A 43 -25.07 13.96 0.65
N GLY A 44 -24.16 14.87 0.98
CA GLY A 44 -24.42 15.91 1.99
C GLY A 44 -25.56 16.84 1.62
N ASN A 45 -25.69 17.22 0.34
CA ASN A 45 -26.75 18.12 -0.13
C ASN A 45 -28.10 17.39 -0.17
N VAL A 46 -28.13 16.14 -0.62
CA VAL A 46 -29.35 15.31 -0.64
C VAL A 46 -29.83 15.04 0.77
N MET A 47 -28.94 14.69 1.70
CA MET A 47 -29.29 14.51 3.11
C MET A 47 -29.88 15.79 3.73
N LYS A 48 -29.30 16.96 3.45
CA LYS A 48 -29.86 18.24 3.89
C LYS A 48 -31.28 18.47 3.39
N SER A 49 -31.55 18.14 2.13
CA SER A 49 -32.88 18.28 1.53
C SER A 49 -33.89 17.36 2.20
N LEU A 50 -33.53 16.10 2.44
CA LEU A 50 -34.38 15.12 3.13
C LEU A 50 -34.67 15.52 4.58
N LEU A 51 -33.69 16.03 5.29
CA LEU A 51 -33.88 16.52 6.66
C LEU A 51 -34.79 17.74 6.71
N LYS A 52 -34.69 18.67 5.75
CA LYS A 52 -35.61 19.81 5.63
C LYS A 52 -37.03 19.34 5.33
N GLN A 53 -37.22 18.39 4.42
CA GLN A 53 -38.54 17.81 4.11
C GLN A 53 -39.15 17.11 5.34
N ALA A 54 -38.32 16.49 6.20
CA ALA A 54 -38.70 15.88 7.44
C ALA A 54 -38.91 16.91 8.61
N GLY A 55 -38.92 18.20 8.30
CA GLY A 55 -39.15 19.27 9.31
C GLY A 55 -38.01 19.49 10.30
N LYS A 56 -36.79 18.95 10.01
CA LYS A 56 -35.62 19.12 10.87
C LYS A 56 -34.87 20.41 10.53
N ASP A 57 -34.52 21.20 11.55
CA ASP A 57 -33.71 22.41 11.39
C ASP A 57 -32.25 22.05 11.11
N VAL A 58 -31.80 22.28 9.89
CA VAL A 58 -30.44 21.94 9.40
C VAL A 58 -29.46 23.08 9.66
N SER A 59 -29.94 24.28 10.03
CA SER A 59 -29.12 25.50 10.23
C SER A 59 -28.12 25.35 11.37
N LYS A 60 -28.51 24.69 12.43
CA LYS A 60 -27.67 24.43 13.62
C LYS A 60 -26.61 23.37 13.38
N ILE A 61 -26.87 22.42 12.48
CA ILE A 61 -25.91 21.34 12.12
C ILE A 61 -24.73 21.90 11.32
N GLN A 62 -24.97 22.92 10.48
CA GLN A 62 -23.91 23.53 9.67
C GLN A 62 -22.88 24.30 10.49
N GLN A 63 -23.29 24.97 11.55
CA GLN A 63 -22.37 25.73 12.42
C GLN A 63 -21.53 24.81 13.32
N SER A 64 -22.10 23.73 13.83
CA SER A 64 -21.37 22.79 14.68
C SER A 64 -20.39 21.91 13.87
N ALA A 65 -20.76 21.44 12.67
CA ALA A 65 -19.90 20.62 11.83
C ALA A 65 -18.71 21.44 11.27
N ALA A 66 -18.93 22.68 10.83
CA ALA A 66 -17.85 23.55 10.35
C ALA A 66 -16.91 23.99 11.48
N ALA A 67 -17.45 24.23 12.70
CA ALA A 67 -16.63 24.55 13.87
C ALA A 67 -15.82 23.35 14.37
N ASN A 68 -16.39 22.14 14.34
CA ASN A 68 -15.71 20.91 14.72
C ASN A 68 -14.68 20.47 13.66
N GLN A 69 -14.96 20.64 12.37
CA GLN A 69 -13.96 20.41 11.33
C GLN A 69 -12.79 21.41 11.40
N ARG A 70 -13.07 22.69 11.69
CA ARG A 70 -12.00 23.69 11.90
C ARG A 70 -11.21 23.42 13.18
N ARG A 71 -11.83 22.98 14.26
CA ARG A 71 -11.14 22.54 15.49
C ARG A 71 -10.29 21.30 15.24
N GLY A 72 -10.81 20.28 14.54
CA GLY A 72 -10.06 19.08 14.20
C GLY A 72 -8.83 19.37 13.33
N MET A 73 -8.95 20.23 12.31
CA MET A 73 -7.82 20.64 11.48
C MET A 73 -6.81 21.53 12.23
N HIS A 74 -7.27 22.37 13.16
CA HIS A 74 -6.38 23.21 14.00
C HIS A 74 -5.65 22.37 15.05
N THR A 75 -6.30 21.34 15.63
CA THR A 75 -5.66 20.41 16.59
C THR A 75 -4.65 19.52 15.90
N MET A 76 -4.92 19.04 14.67
CA MET A 76 -3.93 18.31 13.88
C MET A 76 -2.73 19.16 13.45
N ARG A 77 -2.88 20.49 13.29
CA ARG A 77 -1.76 21.40 13.01
C ARG A 77 -0.92 21.77 14.23
N GLN A 78 -1.52 21.80 15.42
CA GLN A 78 -0.81 22.17 16.65
C GLN A 78 -0.15 20.99 17.36
N VAL A 79 -0.64 19.78 17.20
CA VAL A 79 0.03 18.55 17.63
C VAL A 79 0.78 17.97 16.44
N ARG A 80 1.84 18.63 16.00
CA ARG A 80 2.97 17.93 15.42
C ARG A 80 3.84 17.48 16.59
N PRO A 81 3.75 16.24 17.05
CA PRO A 81 4.78 15.72 17.94
C PRO A 81 6.07 15.80 17.14
N ARG A 82 7.12 16.30 17.72
CA ARG A 82 8.50 16.23 17.23
C ARG A 82 8.99 14.77 17.06
N VAL A 83 8.11 13.80 17.14
CA VAL A 83 8.36 12.34 17.12
C VAL A 83 7.92 11.70 15.79
N VAL A 84 7.61 12.46 14.76
CA VAL A 84 7.33 11.87 13.42
C VAL A 84 8.61 11.33 12.73
N SER A 85 9.74 11.30 13.41
CA SER A 85 10.93 10.59 12.91
C SER A 85 10.84 9.05 13.00
N ARG A 86 9.79 8.50 13.62
CA ARG A 86 9.53 7.06 13.74
C ARG A 86 8.16 6.62 13.23
N ALA A 87 7.44 7.43 12.48
CA ALA A 87 6.35 6.91 11.68
C ALA A 87 6.98 5.89 10.72
N GLN A 88 6.74 4.63 11.01
CA GLN A 88 7.15 3.51 10.17
C GLN A 88 6.63 3.79 8.78
N LYS A 89 7.54 4.05 7.85
CA LYS A 89 7.19 4.09 6.43
C LYS A 89 6.85 2.65 6.05
N ILE A 90 5.61 2.24 6.30
CA ILE A 90 5.08 1.01 5.73
C ILE A 90 5.05 1.28 4.24
N ASN A 91 6.06 0.83 3.55
CA ASN A 91 6.12 0.92 2.10
C ASN A 91 5.35 -0.26 1.52
N LEU A 92 4.01 -0.22 1.73
CA LEU A 92 3.08 -1.25 1.24
C LEU A 92 3.15 -1.42 -0.29
N SER A 93 3.67 -0.42 -1.00
CA SER A 93 3.85 -0.51 -2.45
C SER A 93 4.97 -1.46 -2.85
N GLN A 94 6.00 -1.63 -2.03
CA GLN A 94 7.14 -2.49 -2.37
C GLN A 94 6.83 -3.99 -2.42
N GLN A 95 5.66 -4.41 -1.95
CA GLN A 95 5.31 -5.82 -1.80
C GLN A 95 4.34 -6.35 -2.85
N ARG A 96 3.75 -5.45 -3.64
CA ARG A 96 2.84 -5.82 -4.73
C ARG A 96 3.39 -5.46 -6.10
N ASP A 97 4.58 -4.86 -6.14
CA ASP A 97 5.19 -4.41 -7.37
C ASP A 97 6.23 -5.44 -7.82
N LEU A 98 6.20 -5.81 -9.07
CA LEU A 98 7.32 -6.55 -9.67
C LEU A 98 8.57 -5.66 -9.62
N HIS A 99 9.60 -6.11 -8.95
CA HIS A 99 10.87 -5.41 -8.84
C HIS A 99 11.95 -6.12 -9.64
N LEU A 100 12.39 -5.51 -10.74
CA LEU A 100 13.53 -5.97 -11.52
C LEU A 100 14.79 -5.23 -11.07
N ARG A 101 15.84 -6.01 -10.78
CA ARG A 101 17.16 -5.55 -10.37
C ARG A 101 18.25 -6.29 -11.16
N GLU A 102 19.48 -5.82 -11.01
CA GLU A 102 20.67 -6.50 -11.52
C GLU A 102 20.51 -6.88 -12.99
N GLN A 103 21.02 -8.02 -13.39
CA GLN A 103 21.03 -8.47 -14.78
C GLN A 103 19.62 -8.50 -15.41
N LYS A 104 18.58 -8.87 -14.67
CA LYS A 104 17.20 -8.86 -15.19
C LYS A 104 16.74 -7.46 -15.61
N ALA A 105 17.10 -6.44 -14.84
CA ALA A 105 16.80 -5.06 -15.18
C ALA A 105 17.61 -4.60 -16.40
N VAL A 106 18.88 -4.97 -16.48
CA VAL A 106 19.75 -4.68 -17.63
C VAL A 106 19.18 -5.32 -18.90
N ASP A 107 18.86 -6.60 -18.86
CA ASP A 107 18.33 -7.35 -20.01
C ASP A 107 16.97 -6.77 -20.48
N HIS A 108 16.12 -6.38 -19.54
CA HIS A 108 14.83 -5.80 -19.85
C HIS A 108 14.95 -4.41 -20.49
N LEU A 109 15.73 -3.50 -19.88
CA LEU A 109 15.94 -2.17 -20.43
C LEU A 109 16.73 -2.16 -21.73
N SER A 110 17.71 -3.04 -21.90
CA SER A 110 18.50 -3.12 -23.13
C SER A 110 17.64 -3.47 -24.34
N LYS A 111 16.58 -4.27 -24.15
CA LYS A 111 15.59 -4.58 -25.19
C LYS A 111 14.65 -3.40 -25.48
N SER A 112 14.42 -2.56 -24.48
CA SER A 112 13.44 -1.46 -24.55
C SER A 112 14.05 -0.11 -24.91
N LEU A 113 15.36 0.06 -24.65
CA LEU A 113 16.10 1.31 -24.84
C LEU A 113 17.28 1.11 -25.80
N GLU A 114 17.00 1.20 -27.10
CA GLU A 114 18.05 1.11 -28.11
C GLU A 114 18.99 2.33 -28.11
N GLY A 115 20.29 2.06 -28.21
CA GLY A 115 21.33 3.09 -28.36
C GLY A 115 21.84 3.67 -27.03
N PHE A 116 21.59 2.99 -25.91
CA PHE A 116 22.19 3.30 -24.61
C PHE A 116 23.11 2.18 -24.14
N THR A 117 24.20 2.54 -23.47
CA THR A 117 25.06 1.58 -22.78
C THR A 117 24.51 1.33 -21.40
N ILE A 118 24.13 0.09 -21.09
CA ILE A 118 23.50 -0.30 -19.84
C ILE A 118 24.31 -1.42 -19.19
N SER A 119 24.62 -1.28 -17.88
CA SER A 119 25.31 -2.32 -17.10
C SER A 119 24.83 -2.35 -15.67
N GLU A 120 25.16 -3.41 -14.94
CA GLU A 120 24.86 -3.52 -13.50
C GLU A 120 25.69 -2.53 -12.67
N GLU A 121 26.97 -2.42 -12.98
CA GLU A 121 27.92 -1.66 -12.19
C GLU A 121 28.05 -0.22 -12.69
N THR A 122 28.17 0.71 -11.75
CA THR A 122 28.58 2.06 -12.05
C THR A 122 30.08 2.04 -12.36
N PRO A 123 30.54 2.63 -13.47
CA PRO A 123 31.97 2.73 -13.77
C PRO A 123 32.72 3.37 -12.59
N GLN A 124 33.85 2.74 -12.22
CA GLN A 124 34.73 3.30 -11.18
C GLN A 124 35.24 4.68 -11.63
N ASP A 125 35.31 5.63 -10.71
CA ASP A 125 35.78 7.01 -10.92
C ASP A 125 34.87 7.94 -11.75
N THR A 126 33.60 7.63 -11.95
CA THR A 126 32.68 8.57 -12.58
C THR A 126 31.63 9.08 -11.58
N ASP A 127 31.53 10.40 -11.47
CA ASP A 127 30.41 11.03 -10.77
C ASP A 127 29.11 10.65 -11.53
N SER A 128 28.19 9.99 -10.83
CA SER A 128 26.90 9.65 -11.39
C SER A 128 25.78 10.47 -10.81
N VAL A 129 24.81 10.80 -11.64
CA VAL A 129 23.60 11.52 -11.28
C VAL A 129 22.40 10.56 -11.27
N TYR A 130 21.34 10.92 -10.55
CA TYR A 130 20.16 10.09 -10.43
C TYR A 130 19.01 10.62 -11.30
N LEU A 131 18.38 9.73 -12.04
CA LEU A 131 17.18 9.99 -12.83
C LEU A 131 16.14 8.92 -12.55
N SER A 132 14.89 9.33 -12.33
CA SER A 132 13.75 8.40 -12.25
C SER A 132 12.50 9.00 -12.87
N ILE A 133 11.68 8.14 -13.46
CA ILE A 133 10.28 8.44 -13.79
C ILE A 133 9.42 7.72 -12.76
N SER A 134 8.50 8.43 -12.11
CA SER A 134 7.64 7.87 -11.08
C SER A 134 6.31 8.63 -10.99
N VAL A 135 5.44 8.24 -10.06
CA VAL A 135 4.17 8.91 -9.80
C VAL A 135 4.30 9.85 -8.60
N ASP A 136 4.00 11.12 -8.81
CA ASP A 136 3.81 12.07 -7.71
C ASP A 136 2.40 11.90 -7.14
N ARG A 137 2.31 11.22 -6.00
CA ARG A 137 1.04 10.94 -5.32
C ARG A 137 0.35 12.19 -4.77
N LEU A 138 1.11 13.24 -4.45
CA LEU A 138 0.55 14.51 -3.96
C LEU A 138 -0.19 15.24 -5.07
N ASN A 139 0.45 15.33 -6.24
CA ASN A 139 -0.11 16.03 -7.41
C ASN A 139 -0.90 15.09 -8.34
N ARG A 140 -0.94 13.77 -8.05
CA ARG A 140 -1.66 12.74 -8.81
C ARG A 140 -1.29 12.69 -10.29
N GLN A 141 -0.01 12.84 -10.59
CA GLN A 141 0.51 12.86 -11.96
C GLN A 141 1.92 12.25 -12.03
N PRO A 142 2.35 11.77 -13.19
CA PRO A 142 3.71 11.31 -13.36
C PRO A 142 4.70 12.46 -13.25
N CYS A 143 5.91 12.17 -12.81
CA CYS A 143 6.97 13.15 -12.69
C CYS A 143 8.33 12.56 -13.05
N ILE A 144 9.18 13.42 -13.59
CA ILE A 144 10.61 13.18 -13.70
C ILE A 144 11.22 13.56 -12.35
N ILE A 145 12.03 12.69 -11.78
CA ILE A 145 12.74 12.94 -10.53
C ILE A 145 14.24 12.93 -10.83
N THR A 146 14.94 13.98 -10.49
CA THR A 146 16.39 14.06 -10.72
C THR A 146 17.14 14.46 -9.46
N SER A 147 18.40 14.07 -9.38
CA SER A 147 19.38 14.57 -8.41
C SER A 147 20.76 14.65 -9.07
N PRO A 148 21.50 15.75 -8.87
CA PRO A 148 22.87 15.89 -9.39
C PRO A 148 23.88 15.00 -8.66
N SER A 149 23.43 14.04 -7.89
CA SER A 149 24.26 13.02 -7.24
C SER A 149 23.43 11.75 -7.00
N SER A 150 23.99 10.60 -7.32
CA SER A 150 23.43 9.29 -7.00
C SER A 150 23.85 8.77 -5.62
N ASN A 151 24.72 9.48 -4.90
CA ASN A 151 25.19 9.07 -3.58
C ASN A 151 24.02 8.97 -2.58
N PRO A 152 23.78 7.81 -1.95
CA PRO A 152 22.64 7.56 -1.05
C PRO A 152 22.51 8.56 0.11
N ARG A 153 23.64 9.10 0.59
CA ARG A 153 23.65 10.08 1.69
C ARG A 153 23.26 11.49 1.24
N LYS A 154 23.45 11.82 -0.03
CA LYS A 154 23.21 13.15 -0.60
C LYS A 154 21.93 13.23 -1.43
N ILE A 155 21.48 12.13 -2.01
CA ILE A 155 20.39 12.09 -2.98
C ILE A 155 19.10 12.70 -2.43
N HIS A 156 18.70 12.34 -1.20
CA HIS A 156 17.43 12.79 -0.62
C HIS A 156 17.31 14.30 -0.41
N HIS A 157 18.42 14.97 -0.17
CA HIS A 157 18.46 16.43 0.02
C HIS A 157 18.51 17.22 -1.29
N ARG A 158 18.77 16.54 -2.40
CA ARG A 158 18.99 17.15 -3.72
C ARG A 158 17.97 16.70 -4.77
N LEU A 159 16.96 15.91 -4.36
CA LEU A 159 15.89 15.48 -5.25
C LEU A 159 14.98 16.64 -5.66
N ARG A 160 14.72 16.78 -6.96
CA ARG A 160 13.70 17.68 -7.50
C ARG A 160 12.74 16.89 -8.39
N ARG A 161 11.47 17.27 -8.34
CA ARG A 161 10.38 16.65 -9.11
C ARG A 161 9.92 17.63 -10.19
N PHE A 162 9.70 17.10 -11.39
CA PHE A 162 9.22 17.82 -12.55
C PHE A 162 7.97 17.08 -13.05
N PRO A 163 6.77 17.51 -12.64
CA PRO A 163 5.53 16.87 -13.04
C PRO A 163 5.24 17.12 -14.51
N TYR A 164 4.52 16.17 -15.14
CA TYR A 164 4.11 16.28 -16.54
C TYR A 164 2.75 15.61 -16.80
N SER A 165 2.13 15.93 -17.93
CA SER A 165 0.86 15.34 -18.34
C SER A 165 0.99 13.85 -18.65
N TYR A 166 0.16 13.01 -18.02
CA TYR A 166 0.14 11.58 -18.31
C TYR A 166 -0.24 11.29 -19.78
N LEU A 167 -1.15 12.07 -20.36
CA LEU A 167 -1.64 11.85 -21.71
C LEU A 167 -0.65 12.30 -22.78
N GLU A 168 0.00 13.44 -22.56
CA GLU A 168 0.87 14.09 -23.55
C GLU A 168 2.34 13.68 -23.40
N GLY A 169 2.71 13.22 -22.20
CA GLY A 169 4.12 12.99 -21.84
C GLY A 169 4.82 14.29 -21.41
N PRO A 170 6.12 14.21 -21.09
CA PRO A 170 6.89 15.38 -20.69
C PRO A 170 7.15 16.30 -21.91
N ASP A 171 6.85 17.57 -21.79
CA ASP A 171 7.15 18.57 -22.81
C ASP A 171 8.65 18.96 -22.83
N LYS A 172 9.07 19.65 -23.87
CA LYS A 172 10.48 20.06 -24.03
C LYS A 172 10.97 20.94 -22.89
N ALA A 173 10.13 21.83 -22.37
CA ALA A 173 10.48 22.74 -21.28
C ALA A 173 10.75 21.95 -20.00
N THR A 174 9.85 21.06 -19.61
CA THR A 174 9.99 20.17 -18.45
C THR A 174 11.25 19.29 -18.55
N VAL A 175 11.52 18.71 -19.72
CA VAL A 175 12.72 17.91 -19.97
C VAL A 175 13.98 18.74 -19.81
N MET A 176 14.02 19.94 -20.37
CA MET A 176 15.16 20.83 -20.27
C MET A 176 15.43 21.31 -18.82
N GLU A 177 14.38 21.61 -18.06
CA GLU A 177 14.52 21.91 -16.63
C GLU A 177 15.08 20.74 -15.82
N ALA A 178 14.62 19.51 -16.11
CA ALA A 178 15.13 18.31 -15.47
C ALA A 178 16.62 18.08 -15.79
N ILE A 179 17.04 18.26 -17.04
CA ILE A 179 18.45 18.16 -17.47
C ILE A 179 19.29 19.23 -16.79
N LYS A 180 18.83 20.48 -16.75
CA LYS A 180 19.54 21.56 -16.04
C LYS A 180 19.76 21.23 -14.57
N HIS A 181 18.77 20.62 -13.92
CA HIS A 181 18.90 20.23 -12.52
C HIS A 181 19.91 19.09 -12.31
N LEU A 182 20.15 18.25 -13.29
CA LEU A 182 21.20 17.21 -13.21
C LEU A 182 22.61 17.80 -13.15
N GLN A 183 22.79 19.11 -13.45
CA GLN A 183 24.08 19.81 -13.44
C GLN A 183 25.11 19.14 -14.39
N LEU A 184 24.65 18.78 -15.59
CA LEU A 184 25.50 18.21 -16.64
C LEU A 184 26.14 19.29 -17.52
N ASP A 185 26.34 20.50 -16.99
CA ASP A 185 26.78 21.69 -17.76
C ASP A 185 28.14 21.48 -18.45
N ALA A 186 29.02 20.68 -17.86
CA ALA A 186 30.30 20.32 -18.44
C ALA A 186 30.23 19.23 -19.52
N ALA A 187 29.04 18.64 -19.72
CA ALA A 187 28.86 17.54 -20.67
C ALA A 187 28.74 18.06 -22.11
N PRO A 188 29.18 17.27 -23.11
CA PRO A 188 29.01 17.61 -24.51
C PRO A 188 27.53 17.80 -24.88
N PRO A 189 27.17 18.65 -25.87
CA PRO A 189 25.79 18.83 -26.34
C PRO A 189 25.11 17.52 -26.76
N ALA A 190 25.89 16.57 -27.29
CA ALA A 190 25.40 15.23 -27.63
C ALA A 190 24.86 14.46 -26.41
N ALA A 191 25.49 14.61 -25.24
CA ALA A 191 25.04 13.97 -24.01
C ALA A 191 23.71 14.56 -23.51
N HIS A 192 23.51 15.88 -23.66
CA HIS A 192 22.23 16.52 -23.35
C HIS A 192 21.10 16.00 -24.25
N ALA A 193 21.35 15.86 -25.55
CA ALA A 193 20.37 15.29 -26.49
C ALA A 193 20.06 13.83 -26.17
N GLN A 194 21.07 13.02 -25.81
CA GLN A 194 20.88 11.64 -25.38
C GLN A 194 20.08 11.58 -24.06
N THR A 195 20.36 12.46 -23.09
CA THR A 195 19.60 12.52 -21.83
C THR A 195 18.13 12.90 -22.08
N ALA A 196 17.86 13.83 -22.98
CA ALA A 196 16.49 14.18 -23.35
C ALA A 196 15.77 12.99 -24.01
N LYS A 197 16.45 12.27 -24.92
CA LYS A 197 15.92 11.04 -25.52
C LYS A 197 15.62 9.99 -24.45
N LEU A 198 16.54 9.79 -23.50
CA LEU A 198 16.37 8.83 -22.42
C LEU A 198 15.13 9.15 -21.54
N ILE A 199 14.98 10.42 -21.10
CA ILE A 199 13.83 10.85 -20.32
C ILE A 199 12.52 10.55 -21.06
N SER A 200 12.45 10.88 -22.34
CA SER A 200 11.27 10.64 -23.16
C SER A 200 10.98 9.14 -23.34
N SER A 201 12.03 8.34 -23.54
CA SER A 201 11.92 6.88 -23.68
C SER A 201 11.48 6.22 -22.37
N LEU A 202 12.06 6.62 -21.23
CA LEU A 202 11.65 6.13 -19.90
C LEU A 202 10.22 6.55 -19.57
N ALA A 203 9.80 7.75 -19.91
CA ALA A 203 8.42 8.20 -19.70
C ALA A 203 7.42 7.39 -20.54
N SER A 204 7.78 7.09 -21.80
CA SER A 204 6.99 6.21 -22.67
C SER A 204 6.91 4.78 -22.13
N LEU A 205 8.03 4.22 -21.66
CA LEU A 205 8.11 2.89 -21.08
C LEU A 205 7.29 2.81 -19.77
N HIS A 206 7.43 3.81 -18.91
CA HIS A 206 6.66 3.94 -17.65
C HIS A 206 5.15 3.87 -17.91
N ARG A 207 4.67 4.57 -18.94
CA ARG A 207 3.26 4.56 -19.32
C ARG A 207 2.84 3.25 -19.98
N SER A 208 3.61 2.75 -20.96
CA SER A 208 3.23 1.58 -21.78
C SER A 208 3.26 0.27 -20.99
N GLN A 209 4.15 0.16 -20.00
CA GLN A 209 4.31 -1.02 -19.16
C GLN A 209 3.72 -0.86 -17.75
N GLU A 210 2.98 0.22 -17.51
CA GLU A 210 2.31 0.47 -16.21
C GLU A 210 3.30 0.43 -15.03
N ALA A 211 4.49 1.02 -15.23
CA ALA A 211 5.50 1.06 -14.20
C ALA A 211 5.10 2.02 -13.07
N VAL A 212 5.46 1.68 -11.84
CA VAL A 212 5.34 2.56 -10.67
C VAL A 212 6.53 3.51 -10.60
N SER A 213 7.72 2.98 -10.88
CA SER A 213 8.96 3.75 -10.91
C SER A 213 10.02 3.08 -11.76
N LEU A 214 10.68 3.86 -12.59
CA LEU A 214 11.87 3.46 -13.36
C LEU A 214 13.01 4.38 -12.96
N ALA A 215 13.99 3.86 -12.23
CA ALA A 215 15.12 4.62 -11.72
C ALA A 215 16.44 4.10 -12.27
N VAL A 216 17.32 5.01 -12.66
CA VAL A 216 18.63 4.73 -13.21
C VAL A 216 19.67 5.74 -12.69
N ASN A 217 20.90 5.31 -12.53
CA ASN A 217 22.03 6.21 -12.38
C ASN A 217 22.63 6.49 -13.76
N LEU A 218 22.98 7.75 -14.01
CA LEU A 218 23.58 8.22 -15.24
C LEU A 218 25.02 8.62 -15.00
N SER A 219 25.93 8.13 -15.79
CA SER A 219 27.29 8.65 -15.91
C SER A 219 27.61 9.00 -17.36
N ILE A 220 28.51 9.92 -17.58
CA ILE A 220 28.96 10.34 -18.91
C ILE A 220 30.42 9.97 -19.05
N SER A 221 30.74 9.15 -20.04
CA SER A 221 32.12 8.78 -20.35
C SER A 221 32.92 9.98 -20.90
N SER A 222 34.24 9.86 -20.91
CA SER A 222 35.13 10.86 -21.53
C SER A 222 34.82 11.09 -23.01
N SER A 223 34.25 10.09 -23.70
CA SER A 223 33.78 10.19 -25.08
C SER A 223 32.43 10.87 -25.25
N GLY A 224 31.74 11.27 -24.13
CA GLY A 224 30.42 11.86 -24.17
C GLY A 224 29.26 10.89 -24.29
N THR A 225 29.53 9.57 -24.18
CA THR A 225 28.49 8.53 -24.23
C THR A 225 27.82 8.39 -22.86
N LEU A 226 26.48 8.31 -22.84
CA LEU A 226 25.71 8.02 -21.64
C LEU A 226 25.83 6.54 -21.26
N HIS A 227 26.09 6.31 -19.99
CA HIS A 227 26.13 5.01 -19.37
C HIS A 227 25.07 4.92 -18.26
N LEU A 228 24.21 3.91 -18.31
CA LEU A 228 23.15 3.66 -17.34
C LEU A 228 23.55 2.51 -16.42
N SER A 229 23.38 2.73 -15.11
CA SER A 229 23.70 1.74 -14.09
C SER A 229 22.75 1.78 -12.92
N SER A 230 22.90 0.87 -11.96
CA SER A 230 22.11 0.81 -10.71
C SER A 230 20.61 0.88 -10.98
N LEU A 231 20.14 0.04 -11.89
CA LEU A 231 18.76 0.03 -12.35
C LEU A 231 17.80 -0.48 -11.26
N GLN A 232 16.72 0.25 -11.04
CA GLN A 232 15.63 -0.15 -10.13
C GLN A 232 14.31 0.07 -10.84
N LEU A 233 13.66 -1.01 -11.25
CA LEU A 233 12.44 -0.98 -12.03
C LEU A 233 11.32 -1.62 -11.24
N PHE A 234 10.27 -0.83 -10.93
CA PHE A 234 9.09 -1.27 -10.21
C PHE A 234 7.87 -1.20 -11.11
N TYR A 235 7.14 -2.30 -11.20
CA TYR A 235 5.93 -2.42 -12.02
C TYR A 235 4.74 -2.85 -11.15
N ASP A 236 3.59 -2.21 -11.36
CA ASP A 236 2.35 -2.55 -10.64
C ASP A 236 1.83 -3.93 -11.07
N ASP A 237 1.69 -4.83 -10.13
CA ASP A 237 1.18 -6.19 -10.38
C ASP A 237 -0.36 -6.28 -10.41
N ALA A 238 -1.06 -5.22 -10.01
CA ALA A 238 -2.53 -5.23 -9.98
C ALA A 238 -3.15 -5.46 -11.36
N ALA A 239 -2.56 -4.88 -12.40
CA ALA A 239 -2.98 -5.06 -13.77
C ALA A 239 -2.76 -6.51 -14.27
N PHE A 240 -1.65 -7.12 -13.91
CA PHE A 240 -1.36 -8.52 -14.20
C PHE A 240 -2.32 -9.44 -13.45
N LYS A 241 -2.47 -9.27 -12.13
CA LYS A 241 -3.36 -10.09 -11.31
C LYS A 241 -4.83 -10.01 -11.71
N SER A 242 -5.31 -8.86 -12.16
CA SER A 242 -6.72 -8.67 -12.53
C SER A 242 -7.05 -9.04 -13.99
N ASN A 243 -6.15 -8.79 -14.92
CA ASN A 243 -6.39 -8.90 -16.35
C ASN A 243 -5.28 -9.59 -17.15
N ASN A 244 -4.31 -10.19 -16.48
CA ASN A 244 -3.13 -10.83 -17.10
C ASN A 244 -2.41 -9.90 -18.11
N ARG A 245 -2.31 -8.60 -17.78
CA ARG A 245 -1.57 -7.64 -18.59
C ARG A 245 -0.06 -7.81 -18.37
N HIS A 246 0.72 -7.64 -19.42
CA HIS A 246 2.18 -7.77 -19.40
C HIS A 246 2.70 -9.12 -18.84
N PRO A 247 2.17 -10.29 -19.27
CA PRO A 247 2.56 -11.58 -18.70
C PRO A 247 4.06 -11.87 -18.87
N ASP A 248 4.66 -11.48 -19.98
CA ASP A 248 6.09 -11.69 -20.24
C ASP A 248 6.97 -10.89 -19.27
N LEU A 249 6.53 -9.69 -18.89
CA LEU A 249 7.21 -8.86 -17.91
C LEU A 249 7.11 -9.50 -16.51
N HIS A 250 5.91 -9.93 -16.12
CA HIS A 250 5.69 -10.53 -14.80
C HIS A 250 6.30 -11.94 -14.68
N ALA A 251 6.55 -12.63 -15.80
CA ALA A 251 7.32 -13.88 -15.82
C ALA A 251 8.79 -13.70 -15.38
N LEU A 252 9.31 -12.46 -15.41
CA LEU A 252 10.65 -12.15 -14.91
C LEU A 252 10.74 -12.08 -13.39
N ARG A 253 9.61 -12.16 -12.65
CA ARG A 253 9.59 -12.15 -11.19
C ARG A 253 10.53 -13.24 -10.64
N ASP A 254 11.25 -12.90 -9.58
CA ASP A 254 12.13 -13.83 -8.88
C ASP A 254 11.75 -13.89 -7.38
N PRO A 255 10.89 -14.85 -7.00
CA PRO A 255 10.47 -14.98 -5.61
C PRO A 255 11.63 -15.28 -4.64
N SER A 256 12.78 -15.75 -5.13
CA SER A 256 13.95 -16.01 -4.28
C SER A 256 14.61 -14.74 -3.75
N GLN A 257 14.36 -13.60 -4.40
CA GLN A 257 14.86 -12.28 -4.00
C GLN A 257 13.87 -11.54 -3.08
N GLU A 258 12.70 -12.12 -2.83
CA GLU A 258 11.65 -11.55 -2.00
C GLU A 258 11.67 -12.17 -0.59
N ASN A 259 10.92 -11.58 0.33
CA ASN A 259 10.76 -12.17 1.65
C ASN A 259 9.97 -13.49 1.56
N ALA A 260 10.58 -14.59 1.97
CA ALA A 260 9.98 -15.92 1.83
C ALA A 260 8.62 -16.06 2.54
N VAL A 261 8.43 -15.37 3.69
CA VAL A 261 7.16 -15.39 4.44
C VAL A 261 6.08 -14.64 3.68
N GLU A 262 6.42 -13.53 3.03
CA GLU A 262 5.48 -12.73 2.22
C GLU A 262 5.07 -13.47 0.95
N VAL A 263 6.02 -14.15 0.30
CA VAL A 263 5.74 -15.04 -0.86
C VAL A 263 4.82 -16.19 -0.46
N GLU A 264 5.05 -16.78 0.72
CA GLU A 264 4.20 -17.87 1.22
C GLU A 264 2.79 -17.38 1.58
N ALA A 265 2.67 -16.19 2.16
CA ALA A 265 1.37 -15.56 2.45
C ALA A 265 0.55 -15.32 1.18
N GLU A 266 1.21 -14.84 0.12
CA GLU A 266 0.55 -14.58 -1.17
C GLU A 266 -0.10 -15.83 -1.78
N LYS A 267 0.52 -17.00 -1.65
CA LYS A 267 -0.05 -18.28 -2.12
C LYS A 267 -1.41 -18.59 -1.47
N SER A 268 -1.62 -18.09 -0.26
CA SER A 268 -2.86 -18.25 0.50
C SER A 268 -3.82 -17.06 0.37
N GLY A 269 -3.53 -16.10 -0.50
CA GLY A 269 -4.31 -14.89 -0.69
C GLY A 269 -4.24 -13.90 0.47
N ILE A 270 -3.24 -14.05 1.36
CA ILE A 270 -3.00 -13.18 2.52
C ILE A 270 -2.01 -12.10 2.11
N VAL A 271 -2.31 -10.85 2.46
CA VAL A 271 -1.34 -9.75 2.35
C VAL A 271 -0.57 -9.68 3.67
N PHE A 272 0.67 -10.08 3.64
CA PHE A 272 1.58 -10.05 4.78
C PHE A 272 2.77 -9.13 4.51
N VAL A 273 3.15 -8.32 5.51
CA VAL A 273 4.32 -7.44 5.46
C VAL A 273 5.07 -7.57 6.77
N LYS A 274 6.33 -7.96 6.70
CA LYS A 274 7.20 -7.92 7.87
C LYS A 274 7.60 -6.48 8.18
N LEU A 275 7.33 -6.04 9.40
CA LEU A 275 7.59 -4.67 9.85
C LEU A 275 8.78 -4.63 10.80
N ASN A 276 9.43 -3.45 10.87
CA ASN A 276 10.43 -3.15 11.88
C ASN A 276 11.50 -4.23 11.98
N THR A 277 12.04 -4.65 10.85
CA THR A 277 13.02 -5.75 10.78
C THR A 277 14.26 -5.51 11.63
N ASP A 278 14.62 -4.25 11.81
CA ASP A 278 15.79 -3.80 12.57
C ASP A 278 15.49 -3.53 14.06
N ASP A 279 14.22 -3.67 14.48
CA ASP A 279 13.80 -3.43 15.87
C ASP A 279 13.51 -4.77 16.59
N PRO A 280 14.34 -5.19 17.54
CA PRO A 280 14.12 -6.41 18.31
C PRO A 280 12.88 -6.33 19.23
N HIS A 281 12.38 -5.12 19.49
CA HIS A 281 11.19 -4.89 20.33
C HIS A 281 9.88 -4.98 19.55
N ALA A 282 9.91 -5.13 18.22
CA ALA A 282 8.71 -5.33 17.41
C ALA A 282 8.08 -6.69 17.72
N SER A 283 7.25 -6.75 18.77
CA SER A 283 6.77 -7.98 19.39
C SER A 283 5.26 -8.24 19.28
N ILE A 284 4.52 -7.31 18.68
CA ILE A 284 3.08 -7.47 18.49
C ILE A 284 2.82 -8.03 17.08
N GLY A 285 2.31 -9.27 17.03
CA GLY A 285 1.78 -9.85 15.80
C GLY A 285 0.34 -9.39 15.56
N THR A 286 -0.03 -9.01 14.34
CA THR A 286 -1.39 -8.56 14.01
C THR A 286 -2.04 -9.43 12.94
N LEU A 287 -3.31 -9.81 13.18
CA LEU A 287 -4.20 -10.49 12.25
C LEU A 287 -5.45 -9.66 12.10
N VAL A 288 -5.68 -9.11 10.90
CA VAL A 288 -6.78 -8.17 10.65
C VAL A 288 -7.45 -8.51 9.32
N ASN A 289 -8.71 -8.17 9.15
CA ASN A 289 -9.41 -8.26 7.88
C ASN A 289 -9.66 -6.88 7.27
N GLY A 290 -9.14 -6.70 6.06
CA GLY A 290 -9.20 -5.44 5.33
C GLY A 290 -8.03 -4.50 5.59
N ALA A 291 -7.36 -4.09 4.52
CA ALA A 291 -6.12 -3.30 4.58
C ALA A 291 -6.28 -1.99 5.35
N GLY A 292 -7.43 -1.30 5.23
CA GLY A 292 -7.69 -0.06 5.97
C GLY A 292 -7.76 -0.27 7.47
N LEU A 293 -8.42 -1.34 7.94
CA LEU A 293 -8.48 -1.69 9.35
C LEU A 293 -7.10 -2.13 9.86
N ALA A 294 -6.34 -2.89 9.06
CA ALA A 294 -5.01 -3.33 9.42
C ALA A 294 -4.04 -2.15 9.60
N MET A 295 -4.04 -1.20 8.67
CA MET A 295 -3.24 0.04 8.79
C MET A 295 -3.63 0.83 10.04
N ASN A 296 -4.95 1.06 10.24
CA ASN A 296 -5.43 1.79 11.40
C ASN A 296 -5.10 1.09 12.73
N THR A 297 -5.17 -0.24 12.77
CA THR A 297 -4.79 -1.02 13.96
C THR A 297 -3.32 -0.82 14.32
N ILE A 298 -2.43 -0.90 13.34
CA ILE A 298 -0.99 -0.70 13.54
C ILE A 298 -0.68 0.73 13.98
N ASP A 299 -1.29 1.73 13.32
CA ASP A 299 -1.10 3.15 13.66
C ASP A 299 -1.61 3.45 15.07
N ALA A 300 -2.77 2.92 15.45
CA ALA A 300 -3.33 3.12 16.78
C ALA A 300 -2.48 2.46 17.87
N LEU A 301 -1.93 1.26 17.62
CA LEU A 301 -1.00 0.61 18.55
C LEU A 301 0.32 1.38 18.69
N ALA A 302 0.82 1.97 17.60
CA ALA A 302 2.10 2.69 17.60
C ALA A 302 2.02 4.10 18.20
N LEU A 303 0.84 4.72 18.24
CA LEU A 303 0.65 6.08 18.73
C LEU A 303 0.35 6.11 20.25
N PRO A 304 0.64 7.23 20.93
CA PRO A 304 0.19 7.42 22.32
C PRO A 304 -1.34 7.28 22.46
N PRO A 305 -1.83 6.64 23.54
CA PRO A 305 -1.09 6.26 24.75
C PRO A 305 -0.40 4.90 24.68
N HIS A 306 -0.60 4.12 23.63
CA HIS A 306 -0.18 2.71 23.56
C HIS A 306 1.33 2.55 23.37
N ASN A 307 1.91 3.22 22.36
CA ASN A 307 3.34 3.16 22.00
C ASN A 307 3.88 1.74 21.73
N GLY A 308 3.03 0.83 21.28
CA GLY A 308 3.42 -0.55 20.94
C GLY A 308 4.04 -0.66 19.55
N THR A 309 4.87 -1.68 19.33
CA THR A 309 5.56 -1.91 18.06
C THR A 309 5.15 -3.23 17.43
N CYS A 310 4.50 -3.15 16.26
CA CYS A 310 4.05 -4.33 15.52
C CYS A 310 5.19 -4.96 14.71
N SER A 311 5.22 -6.31 14.67
CA SER A 311 6.17 -7.10 13.88
C SER A 311 5.74 -7.30 12.44
N ASN A 312 4.43 -7.20 12.17
CA ASN A 312 3.85 -7.40 10.85
C ASN A 312 2.62 -6.54 10.60
N PHE A 313 2.35 -6.32 9.33
CA PHE A 313 1.03 -6.02 8.80
C PHE A 313 0.45 -7.31 8.24
N LEU A 314 -0.82 -7.59 8.50
CA LEU A 314 -1.52 -8.71 7.88
C LEU A 314 -2.96 -8.35 7.59
N ASP A 315 -3.38 -8.58 6.34
CA ASP A 315 -4.75 -8.48 5.88
C ASP A 315 -5.18 -9.81 5.27
N THR A 316 -6.17 -10.46 5.88
CA THR A 316 -6.75 -11.70 5.37
C THR A 316 -7.70 -11.47 4.20
N GLY A 317 -8.02 -10.20 3.89
CA GLY A 317 -9.08 -9.85 2.94
C GLY A 317 -10.49 -10.12 3.47
N GLY A 318 -11.49 -9.68 2.71
CA GLY A 318 -12.90 -9.80 3.09
C GLY A 318 -13.53 -11.20 2.91
N LYS A 319 -12.78 -12.16 2.37
CA LYS A 319 -13.23 -13.56 2.13
C LYS A 319 -12.35 -14.57 2.88
N ALA A 320 -11.90 -14.20 4.09
CA ALA A 320 -11.14 -15.10 4.93
C ALA A 320 -11.92 -16.41 5.19
N THR A 321 -11.20 -17.51 5.31
CA THR A 321 -11.71 -18.82 5.71
C THR A 321 -11.01 -19.26 6.99
N SER A 322 -11.51 -20.28 7.67
CA SER A 322 -10.84 -20.85 8.86
C SER A 322 -9.39 -21.27 8.55
N GLN A 323 -9.13 -21.79 7.34
CA GLN A 323 -7.78 -22.15 6.89
C GLN A 323 -6.91 -20.93 6.68
N THR A 324 -7.47 -19.84 6.12
CA THR A 324 -6.74 -18.57 5.97
C THR A 324 -6.34 -17.99 7.34
N VAL A 325 -7.24 -18.08 8.33
CA VAL A 325 -6.96 -17.64 9.70
C VAL A 325 -5.83 -18.49 10.31
N LYS A 326 -5.94 -19.83 10.24
CA LYS A 326 -4.88 -20.74 10.68
C LYS A 326 -3.54 -20.39 10.03
N LYS A 327 -3.52 -20.24 8.70
CA LYS A 327 -2.30 -19.87 7.96
C LYS A 327 -1.72 -18.53 8.41
N SER A 328 -2.59 -17.58 8.76
CA SER A 328 -2.15 -16.29 9.31
C SER A 328 -1.40 -16.43 10.64
N PHE A 329 -1.86 -17.33 11.53
CA PHE A 329 -1.13 -17.65 12.77
C PHE A 329 0.24 -18.27 12.48
N GLU A 330 0.34 -19.23 11.56
CA GLU A 330 1.63 -19.81 11.14
C GLU A 330 2.62 -18.75 10.65
N LEU A 331 2.15 -17.81 9.80
CA LEU A 331 2.95 -16.74 9.26
C LEU A 331 3.43 -15.77 10.35
N ILE A 332 2.53 -15.34 11.25
CA ILE A 332 2.86 -14.45 12.37
C ILE A 332 3.88 -15.13 13.30
N LEU A 333 3.64 -16.38 13.65
CA LEU A 333 4.49 -17.15 14.55
C LEU A 333 5.84 -17.53 13.93
N SER A 334 6.02 -17.40 12.62
CA SER A 334 7.33 -17.57 11.99
C SER A 334 8.34 -16.49 12.40
N ASP A 335 7.87 -15.35 12.91
CA ASP A 335 8.74 -14.32 13.47
C ASP A 335 9.03 -14.59 14.96
N PRO A 336 10.28 -14.87 15.34
CA PRO A 336 10.64 -15.18 16.73
C PRO A 336 10.49 -13.99 17.69
N ARG A 337 10.34 -12.76 17.17
CA ARG A 337 10.15 -11.56 18.00
C ARG A 337 8.74 -11.46 18.58
N VAL A 338 7.76 -12.16 18.01
CA VAL A 338 6.36 -12.09 18.43
C VAL A 338 6.19 -12.64 19.83
N LYS A 339 5.58 -11.84 20.71
CA LYS A 339 5.27 -12.16 22.13
C LYS A 339 3.77 -12.13 22.41
N VAL A 340 2.98 -11.50 21.56
CA VAL A 340 1.52 -11.44 21.65
C VAL A 340 0.93 -11.35 20.25
N ILE A 341 -0.24 -11.94 20.03
CA ILE A 341 -0.99 -11.82 18.77
C ILE A 341 -2.27 -11.05 19.02
N PHE A 342 -2.51 -10.01 18.23
CA PHE A 342 -3.76 -9.27 18.20
C PHE A 342 -4.60 -9.62 16.98
N VAL A 343 -5.72 -10.27 17.22
CA VAL A 343 -6.74 -10.58 16.21
C VAL A 343 -7.81 -9.48 16.27
N ASN A 344 -7.84 -8.59 15.29
CA ASN A 344 -8.81 -7.49 15.22
C ASN A 344 -9.65 -7.59 13.95
N ILE A 345 -10.85 -8.11 14.10
CA ILE A 345 -11.79 -8.37 13.00
C ILE A 345 -12.98 -7.43 13.09
N PHE A 346 -13.30 -6.82 11.97
CA PHE A 346 -14.57 -6.15 11.78
C PHE A 346 -15.33 -6.83 10.62
N GLY A 347 -16.32 -7.62 10.97
CA GLY A 347 -17.09 -8.40 10.01
C GLY A 347 -18.08 -7.54 9.24
N GLY A 348 -17.72 -7.16 8.00
CA GLY A 348 -18.66 -6.69 7.01
C GLY A 348 -19.13 -7.89 6.16
N LEU A 349 -18.26 -8.34 5.25
CA LEU A 349 -18.44 -9.57 4.47
C LEU A 349 -17.87 -10.81 5.18
N THR A 350 -16.99 -10.63 6.15
CA THR A 350 -16.37 -11.70 6.93
C THR A 350 -17.28 -12.09 8.08
N ASP A 351 -17.55 -13.38 8.23
CA ASP A 351 -18.36 -13.95 9.32
C ASP A 351 -17.50 -14.18 10.56
N CYS A 352 -17.88 -13.58 11.69
CA CYS A 352 -17.13 -13.68 12.95
C CYS A 352 -17.13 -15.10 13.52
N GLY A 353 -18.19 -15.88 13.29
CA GLY A 353 -18.27 -17.29 13.69
C GLY A 353 -17.23 -18.15 12.96
N MET A 354 -17.05 -17.91 11.66
CA MET A 354 -16.02 -18.59 10.86
C MET A 354 -14.60 -18.18 11.28
N ILE A 355 -14.39 -16.90 11.64
CA ILE A 355 -13.09 -16.45 12.19
C ILE A 355 -12.80 -17.15 13.51
N ALA A 356 -13.80 -17.25 14.40
CA ALA A 356 -13.66 -17.98 15.67
C ALA A 356 -13.28 -19.44 15.42
N ASP A 357 -13.91 -20.13 14.46
CA ASP A 357 -13.53 -21.49 14.07
C ASP A 357 -12.08 -21.57 13.59
N GLY A 358 -11.63 -20.56 12.85
CA GLY A 358 -10.23 -20.48 12.38
C GLY A 358 -9.22 -20.23 13.51
N VAL A 359 -9.56 -19.42 14.51
CA VAL A 359 -8.74 -19.23 15.72
C VAL A 359 -8.65 -20.52 16.50
N ILE A 360 -9.78 -21.19 16.72
CA ILE A 360 -9.83 -22.48 17.42
C ILE A 360 -9.01 -23.55 16.67
N LEU A 361 -9.10 -23.57 15.34
CA LEU A 361 -8.32 -24.47 14.49
C LEU A 361 -6.81 -24.20 14.63
N ALA A 362 -6.41 -22.93 14.66
CA ALA A 362 -5.01 -22.54 14.84
C ALA A 362 -4.47 -23.06 16.18
N PHE A 363 -5.21 -22.88 17.27
CA PHE A 363 -4.81 -23.39 18.59
C PHE A 363 -4.67 -24.93 18.65
N LYS A 364 -5.42 -25.65 17.81
CA LYS A 364 -5.36 -27.12 17.76
C LYS A 364 -4.21 -27.65 16.92
N GLU A 365 -3.83 -26.94 15.87
CA GLU A 365 -2.94 -27.45 14.83
C GLU A 365 -1.62 -26.69 14.68
N VAL A 366 -1.50 -25.51 15.27
CA VAL A 366 -0.28 -24.68 15.23
C VAL A 366 0.35 -24.63 16.61
N ASP A 367 1.67 -24.78 16.67
CA ASP A 367 2.42 -24.55 17.91
C ASP A 367 2.38 -23.07 18.29
N MET A 368 1.53 -22.74 19.25
CA MET A 368 1.35 -21.37 19.74
C MET A 368 2.52 -20.89 20.60
N ARG A 369 3.46 -21.74 20.97
CA ARG A 369 4.63 -21.42 21.81
C ARG A 369 4.30 -20.71 23.14
N GLY A 370 3.07 -20.90 23.66
CA GLY A 370 2.59 -20.17 24.84
C GLY A 370 2.40 -18.67 24.62
N ILE A 371 2.33 -18.21 23.38
CA ILE A 371 2.11 -16.79 23.03
C ILE A 371 0.64 -16.44 23.27
N PRO A 372 0.35 -15.42 24.12
CA PRO A 372 -1.02 -14.99 24.40
C PRO A 372 -1.68 -14.40 23.14
N VAL A 373 -3.00 -14.60 23.03
CA VAL A 373 -3.81 -14.08 21.93
C VAL A 373 -4.91 -13.21 22.50
N VAL A 374 -4.97 -11.98 22.01
CA VAL A 374 -6.06 -11.03 22.28
C VAL A 374 -6.95 -10.97 21.06
N VAL A 375 -8.26 -11.13 21.24
CA VAL A 375 -9.22 -11.22 20.16
C VAL A 375 -10.27 -10.13 20.30
N ARG A 376 -10.53 -9.42 19.21
CA ARG A 376 -11.66 -8.51 19.07
C ARG A 376 -12.43 -8.89 17.80
N LEU A 377 -13.67 -9.36 17.99
CA LEU A 377 -14.59 -9.71 16.90
C LEU A 377 -15.81 -8.80 16.96
N ARG A 378 -16.04 -8.03 15.90
CA ARG A 378 -17.19 -7.12 15.75
C ARG A 378 -17.82 -7.28 14.36
N GLY A 379 -19.13 -7.05 14.29
CA GLY A 379 -19.87 -7.02 13.02
C GLY A 379 -20.69 -8.27 12.77
N THR A 380 -20.66 -8.80 11.55
CA THR A 380 -21.53 -9.92 11.13
C THR A 380 -21.31 -11.15 11.98
N ASN A 381 -22.37 -11.65 12.64
CA ASN A 381 -22.37 -12.81 13.54
C ASN A 381 -21.38 -12.69 14.72
N GLU A 382 -21.20 -11.46 15.25
CA GLU A 382 -20.26 -11.23 16.35
C GLU A 382 -20.62 -12.01 17.61
N GLU A 383 -21.91 -12.12 17.97
CA GLU A 383 -22.38 -12.89 19.13
C GLU A 383 -22.00 -14.38 19.02
N GLU A 384 -22.20 -14.96 17.84
CA GLU A 384 -21.84 -16.36 17.57
C GLU A 384 -20.30 -16.55 17.63
N GLY A 385 -19.53 -15.62 17.06
CA GLY A 385 -18.08 -15.65 17.13
C GLY A 385 -17.56 -15.56 18.56
N GLN A 386 -18.08 -14.62 19.35
CA GLN A 386 -17.72 -14.42 20.76
C GLN A 386 -18.11 -15.64 21.61
N ARG A 387 -19.32 -16.20 21.38
CA ARG A 387 -19.76 -17.41 22.07
C ARG A 387 -18.84 -18.59 21.81
N LYS A 388 -18.48 -18.85 20.53
CA LYS A 388 -17.55 -19.93 20.17
C LYS A 388 -16.19 -19.76 20.85
N ILE A 389 -15.67 -18.55 20.89
CA ILE A 389 -14.41 -18.24 21.58
C ILE A 389 -14.53 -18.52 23.08
N ALA A 390 -15.59 -18.06 23.74
CA ALA A 390 -15.82 -18.27 25.17
C ALA A 390 -15.99 -19.76 25.53
N GLU A 391 -16.72 -20.52 24.71
CA GLU A 391 -16.97 -21.96 24.91
C GLU A 391 -15.77 -22.84 24.54
N SER A 392 -14.78 -22.32 23.83
CA SER A 392 -13.63 -23.09 23.35
C SER A 392 -12.70 -23.60 24.45
N GLY A 393 -12.72 -22.97 25.61
CA GLY A 393 -11.80 -23.28 26.72
C GLY A 393 -10.33 -22.96 26.45
N LEU A 394 -10.04 -22.19 25.40
CA LEU A 394 -8.68 -21.77 25.04
C LEU A 394 -8.22 -20.60 25.90
N GLU A 395 -6.92 -20.56 26.19
CA GLU A 395 -6.27 -19.44 26.89
C GLU A 395 -6.11 -18.25 25.92
N LEU A 396 -7.18 -17.46 25.78
CA LEU A 396 -7.19 -16.22 25.01
C LEU A 396 -8.08 -15.17 25.68
N GLU A 397 -7.82 -13.91 25.39
CA GLU A 397 -8.54 -12.79 25.97
C GLU A 397 -9.40 -12.12 24.91
N ALA A 398 -10.72 -12.06 25.13
CA ALA A 398 -11.68 -11.44 24.20
C ALA A 398 -12.13 -10.06 24.72
N PHE A 399 -12.21 -9.08 23.82
CA PHE A 399 -12.60 -7.72 24.12
C PHE A 399 -13.61 -7.19 23.10
N ASP A 400 -14.55 -6.38 23.55
CA ASP A 400 -15.48 -5.64 22.67
C ASP A 400 -14.89 -4.32 22.20
N GLY A 401 -14.24 -3.58 23.10
CA GLY A 401 -13.64 -2.29 22.85
C GLY A 401 -12.23 -2.40 22.25
N PHE A 402 -11.92 -1.54 21.27
CA PHE A 402 -10.59 -1.49 20.68
C PHE A 402 -9.52 -0.99 21.66
N GLU A 403 -9.83 0.07 22.41
CA GLU A 403 -8.89 0.70 23.35
C GLU A 403 -8.47 -0.26 24.50
N GLU A 404 -9.41 -1.07 24.98
CA GLU A 404 -9.14 -2.07 26.01
C GLU A 404 -8.26 -3.20 25.47
N ALA A 405 -8.62 -3.71 24.28
CA ALA A 405 -7.83 -4.73 23.60
C ALA A 405 -6.41 -4.23 23.28
N ALA A 406 -6.27 -3.02 22.74
CA ALA A 406 -4.99 -2.43 22.39
C ALA A 406 -4.08 -2.24 23.61
N ARG A 407 -4.64 -1.74 24.73
CA ARG A 407 -3.90 -1.63 26.01
C ARG A 407 -3.39 -2.99 26.46
N ARG A 408 -4.25 -3.99 26.43
CA ARG A 408 -3.91 -5.34 26.88
C ARG A 408 -2.82 -5.98 26.01
N VAL A 409 -2.90 -5.78 24.69
CA VAL A 409 -1.87 -6.24 23.74
C VAL A 409 -0.50 -5.64 24.07
N VAL A 410 -0.45 -4.34 24.34
CA VAL A 410 0.81 -3.66 24.67
C VAL A 410 1.37 -4.13 26.01
N GLU A 411 0.52 -4.30 27.04
CA GLU A 411 0.94 -4.88 28.31
C GLU A 411 1.57 -6.28 28.15
N LEU A 412 0.91 -7.16 27.36
CA LEU A 412 1.40 -8.52 27.10
C LEU A 412 2.66 -8.55 26.24
N SER A 413 2.88 -7.53 25.40
CA SER A 413 4.10 -7.42 24.61
C SER A 413 5.33 -7.07 25.42
N GLY A 414 5.15 -6.58 26.65
CA GLY A 414 6.23 -6.13 27.54
C GLY A 414 6.85 -4.80 27.09
N GLN A 415 6.07 -3.93 26.44
CA GLN A 415 6.47 -2.60 25.95
C GLN A 415 5.90 -1.47 26.83
#